data_9b8786eac5330df2405b1e0d6d98ddd0
#
_entry.id   9b8786eac5330df2405b1e0d6d98ddd0
#
_cell.length_a   1.000
_cell.length_b   1.000
_cell.length_c   1.000
_cell.angle_alpha   90.00
_cell.angle_beta   90.00
_cell.angle_gamma   90.00
#
_symmetry.space_group_name_H-M   'P 1'
#
loop_
_entity.id
_entity.type
_entity.pdbx_description
1 polymer ?
#
loop_
_entity_poly.entity_id
_entity_poly.type
_entity_poly.pdbx_seq_one_letter_code
_entity_poly.pdbx_strand_id
1 'polypeptide(L)'
;CIRDRLFVINMTMLAVGWVLLGRRFAVTTVASTLLSPLFLALWERVFADFVLTDDLVLNTIFAGFGVGISLGITIRAGASTGGMDIPPLVLNKYFHIPVSASMLVFDMLILCLQAAFSPLQQCLYGIVMVIVYTVVLDKVLLFGTTRTEVKIISQHADDIREAIFTQLDRGVTVLHGEGGYSHEPEQVLLSIVSNRQLPKLEKLAHAIDPTCFMIVSHVTEVSGRGFSLEKDYQAEK
;
A
#
# COMPACT_ATOMS: atom_id res chain seq x y z
N CYS A 1 -7.18 19.87 -31.70
CA CYS A 1 -6.54 18.62 -32.18
C CYS A 1 -5.78 17.80 -31.13
N ILE A 2 -4.95 18.42 -30.27
CA ILE A 2 -4.22 17.68 -29.23
C ILE A 2 -5.20 17.22 -28.12
N ARG A 3 -6.08 18.10 -27.69
CA ARG A 3 -7.09 17.82 -26.67
C ARG A 3 -8.03 16.67 -27.05
N ASP A 4 -8.40 16.59 -28.32
CA ASP A 4 -9.28 15.53 -28.83
C ASP A 4 -8.58 14.17 -28.85
N ARG A 5 -7.28 14.12 -29.18
CA ARG A 5 -6.47 12.90 -29.13
C ARG A 5 -6.28 12.39 -27.72
N LEU A 6 -6.00 13.28 -26.76
CA LEU A 6 -5.90 12.93 -25.34
C LEU A 6 -7.23 12.39 -24.79
N PHE A 7 -8.36 13.00 -25.19
CA PHE A 7 -9.69 12.53 -24.82
C PHE A 7 -9.96 11.11 -25.33
N VAL A 8 -9.62 10.82 -26.60
CA VAL A 8 -9.76 9.48 -27.18
C VAL A 8 -8.91 8.45 -26.44
N ILE A 9 -7.65 8.79 -26.13
CA ILE A 9 -6.75 7.89 -25.37
C ILE A 9 -7.35 7.61 -23.97
N ASN A 10 -7.77 8.63 -23.25
CA ASN A 10 -8.35 8.46 -21.91
C ASN A 10 -9.66 7.65 -21.95
N MET A 11 -10.51 7.86 -22.95
CA MET A 11 -11.73 7.06 -23.15
C MET A 11 -11.42 5.60 -23.46
N THR A 12 -10.40 5.36 -24.30
CA THR A 12 -9.93 4.00 -24.62
C THR A 12 -9.40 3.31 -23.36
N MET A 13 -8.56 4.01 -22.57
CA MET A 13 -8.03 3.48 -21.31
C MET A 13 -9.14 3.21 -20.28
N LEU A 14 -10.14 4.09 -20.18
CA LEU A 14 -11.30 3.86 -19.33
C LEU A 14 -12.11 2.63 -19.77
N ALA A 15 -12.32 2.44 -21.08
CA ALA A 15 -13.00 1.26 -21.61
C ALA A 15 -12.21 -0.03 -21.30
N VAL A 16 -10.90 -0.01 -21.46
CA VAL A 16 -10.00 -1.11 -21.07
C VAL A 16 -10.10 -1.38 -19.56
N GLY A 17 -10.05 -0.34 -18.75
CA GLY A 17 -10.21 -0.43 -17.30
C GLY A 17 -11.57 -1.02 -16.91
N TRP A 18 -12.65 -0.63 -17.59
CA TRP A 18 -13.98 -1.19 -17.34
C TRP A 18 -14.02 -2.70 -17.60
N VAL A 19 -13.51 -3.12 -18.75
CA VAL A 19 -13.53 -4.55 -19.15
C VAL A 19 -12.64 -5.39 -18.24
N LEU A 20 -11.44 -4.91 -17.92
CA LEU A 20 -10.42 -5.68 -17.22
C LEU A 20 -10.49 -5.55 -15.69
N LEU A 21 -10.80 -4.37 -15.16
CA LEU A 21 -10.85 -4.10 -13.71
C LEU A 21 -12.27 -4.12 -13.13
N GLY A 22 -13.30 -4.00 -13.98
CA GLY A 22 -14.68 -4.17 -13.60
C GLY A 22 -15.48 -2.87 -13.44
N ARG A 23 -16.80 -3.01 -13.25
CA ARG A 23 -17.75 -1.88 -13.21
C ARG A 23 -17.49 -0.90 -12.06
N ARG A 24 -17.18 -1.43 -10.88
CA ARG A 24 -16.92 -0.60 -9.69
C ARG A 24 -15.73 0.35 -9.92
N PHE A 25 -14.66 -0.17 -10.49
CA PHE A 25 -13.50 0.62 -10.87
C PHE A 25 -13.84 1.71 -11.90
N ALA A 26 -14.61 1.38 -12.93
CA ALA A 26 -14.99 2.34 -13.96
C ALA A 26 -15.81 3.51 -13.39
N VAL A 27 -16.81 3.22 -12.54
CA VAL A 27 -17.66 4.25 -11.91
C VAL A 27 -16.84 5.19 -11.01
N THR A 28 -15.98 4.63 -10.18
CA THR A 28 -15.11 5.43 -9.29
C THR A 28 -14.11 6.27 -10.09
N THR A 29 -13.57 5.73 -11.20
CA THR A 29 -12.66 6.45 -12.07
C THR A 29 -13.36 7.58 -12.81
N VAL A 30 -14.57 7.38 -13.34
CA VAL A 30 -15.38 8.45 -13.96
C VAL A 30 -15.66 9.56 -12.94
N ALA A 31 -16.06 9.20 -11.73
CA ALA A 31 -16.29 10.19 -10.66
C ALA A 31 -15.02 10.98 -10.34
N SER A 32 -13.87 10.31 -10.22
CA SER A 32 -12.56 10.96 -10.00
C SER A 32 -12.22 11.92 -11.13
N THR A 33 -12.35 11.49 -12.39
CA THR A 33 -12.04 12.29 -13.58
C THR A 33 -12.93 13.54 -13.69
N LEU A 34 -14.19 13.47 -13.28
CA LEU A 34 -15.10 14.62 -13.29
C LEU A 34 -14.89 15.58 -12.11
N LEU A 35 -14.55 15.04 -10.94
CA LEU A 35 -14.33 15.83 -9.73
C LEU A 35 -12.97 16.54 -9.73
N SER A 36 -11.93 15.92 -10.29
CA SER A 36 -10.56 16.47 -10.28
C SER A 36 -10.46 17.89 -10.85
N PRO A 37 -11.05 18.23 -12.03
CA PRO A 37 -10.99 19.59 -12.55
C PRO A 37 -11.73 20.61 -11.69
N LEU A 38 -12.83 20.19 -11.03
CA LEU A 38 -13.60 21.05 -10.13
C LEU A 38 -12.80 21.41 -8.87
N PHE A 39 -12.17 20.40 -8.26
CA PHE A 39 -11.28 20.61 -7.12
C PHE A 39 -10.06 21.44 -7.50
N LEU A 40 -9.44 21.17 -8.67
CA LEU A 40 -8.32 21.95 -9.15
C LEU A 40 -8.70 23.43 -9.30
N ALA A 41 -9.80 23.74 -9.97
CA ALA A 41 -10.28 25.09 -10.15
C ALA A 41 -10.63 25.78 -8.81
N LEU A 42 -11.15 25.03 -7.83
CA LEU A 42 -11.39 25.54 -6.48
C LEU A 42 -10.07 25.89 -5.77
N TRP A 43 -9.09 24.97 -5.79
CA TRP A 43 -7.80 25.18 -5.15
C TRP A 43 -6.99 26.30 -5.79
N GLU A 44 -7.00 26.41 -7.12
CA GLU A 44 -6.37 27.52 -7.85
C GLU A 44 -6.92 28.89 -7.41
N ARG A 45 -8.22 28.97 -7.11
CA ARG A 45 -8.82 30.22 -6.59
C ARG A 45 -8.47 30.49 -5.13
N VAL A 46 -8.42 29.45 -4.29
CA VAL A 46 -8.13 29.59 -2.85
C VAL A 46 -6.66 29.91 -2.61
N PHE A 47 -5.77 29.36 -3.42
CA PHE A 47 -4.32 29.50 -3.27
C PHE A 47 -3.67 30.29 -4.43
N ALA A 48 -4.42 31.18 -5.08
CA ALA A 48 -3.93 31.92 -6.24
C ALA A 48 -2.62 32.70 -5.97
N ASP A 49 -2.46 33.23 -4.75
CA ASP A 49 -1.30 34.03 -4.33
C ASP A 49 -0.29 33.21 -3.47
N PHE A 50 -0.55 31.91 -3.29
CA PHE A 50 0.31 31.08 -2.44
C PHE A 50 1.44 30.44 -3.26
N VAL A 51 2.66 30.97 -3.09
CA VAL A 51 3.88 30.40 -3.64
C VAL A 51 4.65 29.72 -2.50
N LEU A 52 4.78 28.38 -2.58
CA LEU A 52 5.48 27.61 -1.55
C LEU A 52 6.98 27.94 -1.54
N THR A 53 7.59 28.05 -2.72
CA THR A 53 9.02 28.34 -2.90
C THR A 53 9.29 28.77 -4.34
N ASP A 54 10.32 29.59 -4.53
CA ASP A 54 10.86 29.96 -5.85
C ASP A 54 11.91 28.95 -6.35
N ASP A 55 12.36 28.05 -5.48
CA ASP A 55 13.30 27.00 -5.83
C ASP A 55 12.60 25.87 -6.59
N LEU A 56 12.97 25.71 -7.87
CA LEU A 56 12.35 24.73 -8.75
C LEU A 56 12.62 23.28 -8.32
N VAL A 57 13.78 22.98 -7.72
CA VAL A 57 14.12 21.65 -7.21
C VAL A 57 13.21 21.30 -6.04
N LEU A 58 13.11 22.21 -5.08
CA LEU A 58 12.28 22.02 -3.90
C LEU A 58 10.80 21.90 -4.29
N ASN A 59 10.33 22.73 -5.21
CA ASN A 59 8.97 22.66 -5.73
C ASN A 59 8.69 21.30 -6.41
N THR A 60 9.63 20.80 -7.22
CA THR A 60 9.52 19.48 -7.88
C THR A 60 9.41 18.35 -6.85
N ILE A 61 10.19 18.40 -5.78
CA ILE A 61 10.15 17.39 -4.71
C ILE A 61 8.78 17.42 -3.99
N PHE A 62 8.32 18.60 -3.57
CA PHE A 62 7.02 18.71 -2.89
C PHE A 62 5.84 18.34 -3.80
N ALA A 63 5.91 18.70 -5.08
CA ALA A 63 4.91 18.26 -6.07
C ALA A 63 4.89 16.74 -6.20
N GLY A 64 6.06 16.09 -6.24
CA GLY A 64 6.18 14.63 -6.24
C GLY A 64 5.55 13.98 -5.01
N PHE A 65 5.76 14.53 -3.81
CA PHE A 65 5.08 14.09 -2.59
C PHE A 65 3.56 14.18 -2.71
N GLY A 66 3.04 15.33 -3.13
CA GLY A 66 1.60 15.56 -3.30
C GLY A 66 0.96 14.60 -4.29
N VAL A 67 1.60 14.40 -5.46
CA VAL A 67 1.15 13.47 -6.48
C VAL A 67 1.18 12.03 -5.95
N GLY A 68 2.27 11.59 -5.32
CA GLY A 68 2.40 10.24 -4.79
C GLY A 68 1.36 9.90 -3.73
N ILE A 69 1.07 10.83 -2.81
CA ILE A 69 0.02 10.65 -1.80
C ILE A 69 -1.36 10.57 -2.45
N SER A 70 -1.69 11.52 -3.36
CA SER A 70 -3.01 11.58 -3.99
C SER A 70 -3.29 10.36 -4.85
N LEU A 71 -2.33 9.92 -5.67
CA LEU A 71 -2.42 8.69 -6.46
C LEU A 71 -2.57 7.47 -5.55
N GLY A 72 -1.76 7.37 -4.49
CA GLY A 72 -1.83 6.26 -3.55
C GLY A 72 -3.20 6.13 -2.88
N ILE A 73 -3.79 7.23 -2.43
CA ILE A 73 -5.15 7.24 -1.86
C ILE A 73 -6.19 6.85 -2.91
N THR A 74 -6.09 7.40 -4.12
CA THR A 74 -7.01 7.10 -5.23
C THR A 74 -7.00 5.62 -5.60
N ILE A 75 -5.82 5.04 -5.75
CA ILE A 75 -5.66 3.62 -6.10
C ILE A 75 -6.17 2.72 -4.96
N ARG A 76 -5.90 3.06 -3.70
CA ARG A 76 -6.43 2.34 -2.54
C ARG A 76 -7.95 2.41 -2.42
N ALA A 77 -8.56 3.48 -2.88
CA ALA A 77 -10.01 3.59 -2.98
C ALA A 77 -10.61 2.76 -4.14
N GLY A 78 -9.77 2.08 -4.93
CA GLY A 78 -10.18 1.29 -6.08
C GLY A 78 -10.57 2.15 -7.29
N ALA A 79 -9.93 3.31 -7.43
CA ALA A 79 -10.12 4.26 -8.53
C ALA A 79 -8.80 4.53 -9.25
N SER A 80 -8.89 5.23 -10.37
CA SER A 80 -7.75 5.80 -11.11
C SER A 80 -8.06 7.25 -11.45
N THR A 81 -7.06 8.01 -11.86
CA THR A 81 -7.25 9.36 -12.40
C THR A 81 -7.81 9.35 -13.83
N GLY A 82 -7.92 8.17 -14.43
CA GLY A 82 -8.54 7.97 -15.76
C GLY A 82 -7.58 8.13 -16.93
N GLY A 83 -6.29 8.03 -16.67
CA GLY A 83 -5.22 8.21 -17.70
C GLY A 83 -4.31 7.00 -17.84
N MET A 84 -3.00 7.26 -17.93
CA MET A 84 -1.94 6.27 -18.11
C MET A 84 -1.66 5.41 -16.86
N ASP A 85 -2.33 5.64 -15.74
CA ASP A 85 -2.31 4.81 -14.53
C ASP A 85 -3.11 3.50 -14.66
N ILE A 86 -3.97 3.38 -15.66
CA ILE A 86 -4.77 2.17 -15.88
C ILE A 86 -3.92 0.96 -16.29
N PRO A 87 -2.96 1.06 -17.26
CA PRO A 87 -2.09 -0.05 -17.62
C PRO A 87 -1.31 -0.65 -16.44
N PRO A 88 -0.66 0.13 -15.56
CA PRO A 88 -0.03 -0.40 -14.32
C PRO A 88 -0.98 -1.18 -13.42
N LEU A 89 -2.23 -0.72 -13.27
CA LEU A 89 -3.24 -1.42 -12.47
C LEU A 89 -3.66 -2.76 -13.08
N VAL A 90 -3.75 -2.81 -14.42
CA VAL A 90 -4.02 -4.05 -15.15
C VAL A 90 -2.85 -5.03 -14.99
N LEU A 91 -1.60 -4.56 -15.14
CA LEU A 91 -0.41 -5.38 -14.91
C LEU A 91 -0.36 -5.95 -13.48
N ASN A 92 -0.71 -5.14 -12.50
CA ASN A 92 -0.78 -5.61 -11.12
C ASN A 92 -1.84 -6.72 -10.94
N LYS A 93 -3.03 -6.54 -11.53
CA LYS A 93 -4.12 -7.52 -11.40
C LYS A 93 -3.80 -8.87 -12.04
N TYR A 94 -3.15 -8.90 -13.19
CA TYR A 94 -2.93 -10.14 -13.95
C TYR A 94 -1.55 -10.74 -13.75
N PHE A 95 -0.54 -9.91 -13.52
CA PHE A 95 0.86 -10.36 -13.42
C PHE A 95 1.44 -10.15 -12.01
N HIS A 96 0.68 -9.58 -11.07
CA HIS A 96 1.11 -9.30 -9.70
C HIS A 96 2.37 -8.40 -9.63
N ILE A 97 2.62 -7.61 -10.67
CA ILE A 97 3.71 -6.64 -10.68
C ILE A 97 3.31 -5.44 -9.82
N PRO A 98 4.17 -4.94 -8.91
CA PRO A 98 3.85 -3.76 -8.11
C PRO A 98 3.44 -2.56 -8.96
N VAL A 99 2.36 -1.88 -8.57
CA VAL A 99 1.82 -0.73 -9.32
C VAL A 99 2.87 0.38 -9.44
N SER A 100 3.58 0.67 -8.34
CA SER A 100 4.65 1.67 -8.28
C SER A 100 5.77 1.39 -9.28
N ALA A 101 6.23 0.13 -9.37
CA ALA A 101 7.27 -0.27 -10.31
C ALA A 101 6.81 -0.15 -11.77
N SER A 102 5.58 -0.56 -12.07
CA SER A 102 5.01 -0.43 -13.41
C SER A 102 4.88 1.04 -13.82
N MET A 103 4.39 1.90 -12.92
CA MET A 103 4.29 3.34 -13.16
C MET A 103 5.66 3.95 -13.45
N LEU A 104 6.67 3.62 -12.63
CA LEU A 104 8.03 4.09 -12.85
C LEU A 104 8.53 3.77 -14.27
N VAL A 105 8.30 2.54 -14.75
CA VAL A 105 8.74 2.13 -16.09
C VAL A 105 7.99 2.89 -17.17
N PHE A 106 6.66 3.03 -17.07
CA PHE A 106 5.87 3.77 -18.07
C PHE A 106 6.27 5.25 -18.13
N ASP A 107 6.46 5.88 -16.98
CA ASP A 107 6.79 7.29 -16.91
C ASP A 107 8.23 7.56 -17.38
N MET A 108 9.18 6.69 -17.07
CA MET A 108 10.53 6.76 -17.62
C MET A 108 10.54 6.61 -19.13
N LEU A 109 9.71 5.72 -19.68
CA LEU A 109 9.55 5.58 -21.13
C LEU A 109 9.01 6.87 -21.75
N ILE A 110 7.98 7.46 -21.13
CA ILE A 110 7.38 8.73 -21.61
C ILE A 110 8.41 9.85 -21.53
N LEU A 111 9.17 9.97 -20.45
CA LEU A 111 10.23 10.98 -20.29
C LEU A 111 11.35 10.81 -21.33
N CYS A 112 11.75 9.56 -21.62
CA CYS A 112 12.73 9.29 -22.68
C CYS A 112 12.22 9.76 -24.07
N LEU A 113 10.95 9.51 -24.37
CA LEU A 113 10.34 10.01 -25.62
C LEU A 113 10.23 11.53 -25.64
N GLN A 114 9.88 12.13 -24.50
CA GLN A 114 9.76 13.58 -24.36
C GLN A 114 11.11 14.29 -24.47
N ALA A 115 12.21 13.66 -24.08
CA ALA A 115 13.56 14.22 -24.16
C ALA A 115 13.98 14.58 -25.61
N ALA A 116 13.37 13.94 -26.61
CA ALA A 116 13.58 14.28 -28.00
C ALA A 116 12.96 15.63 -28.42
N PHE A 117 11.99 16.16 -27.66
CA PHE A 117 11.20 17.33 -28.00
C PHE A 117 11.24 18.43 -26.93
N SER A 118 11.80 18.16 -25.76
CA SER A 118 11.84 19.09 -24.63
C SER A 118 13.26 19.39 -24.18
N PRO A 119 13.51 20.56 -23.55
CA PRO A 119 14.82 20.87 -22.97
C PRO A 119 15.24 19.83 -21.94
N LEU A 120 16.51 19.42 -21.98
CA LEU A 120 17.07 18.40 -21.06
C LEU A 120 16.82 18.71 -19.59
N GLN A 121 16.89 19.98 -19.21
CA GLN A 121 16.66 20.42 -17.84
C GLN A 121 15.24 20.06 -17.35
N GLN A 122 14.23 20.24 -18.19
CA GLN A 122 12.84 19.87 -17.82
C GLN A 122 12.69 18.35 -17.68
N CYS A 123 13.36 17.58 -18.51
CA CYS A 123 13.36 16.12 -18.40
C CYS A 123 14.02 15.66 -17.09
N LEU A 124 15.11 16.29 -16.67
CA LEU A 124 15.76 15.99 -15.41
C LEU A 124 14.87 16.26 -14.18
N TYR A 125 14.15 17.39 -14.17
CA TYR A 125 13.14 17.64 -13.14
C TYR A 125 12.00 16.62 -13.18
N GLY A 126 11.57 16.21 -14.39
CA GLY A 126 10.60 15.14 -14.55
C GLY A 126 11.07 13.82 -13.94
N ILE A 127 12.33 13.43 -14.15
CA ILE A 127 12.92 12.23 -13.56
C ILE A 127 12.91 12.30 -12.03
N VAL A 128 13.34 13.43 -11.44
CA VAL A 128 13.30 13.63 -9.99
C VAL A 128 11.89 13.50 -9.45
N MET A 129 10.92 14.14 -10.10
CA MET A 129 9.51 14.07 -9.72
C MET A 129 8.97 12.63 -9.76
N VAL A 130 9.25 11.89 -10.84
CA VAL A 130 8.81 10.49 -11.02
C VAL A 130 9.40 9.60 -9.92
N ILE A 131 10.67 9.72 -9.61
CA ILE A 131 11.31 8.95 -8.53
C ILE A 131 10.65 9.25 -7.20
N VAL A 132 10.49 10.53 -6.86
CA VAL A 132 9.89 10.95 -5.58
C VAL A 132 8.48 10.43 -5.45
N TYR A 133 7.60 10.69 -6.42
CA TYR A 133 6.21 10.27 -6.31
C TYR A 133 6.06 8.74 -6.29
N THR A 134 6.89 8.00 -7.04
CA THR A 134 6.84 6.54 -7.07
C THR A 134 7.21 5.93 -5.71
N VAL A 135 8.23 6.46 -5.05
CA VAL A 135 8.62 6.03 -3.69
C VAL A 135 7.49 6.32 -2.70
N VAL A 136 6.91 7.51 -2.76
CA VAL A 136 5.80 7.90 -1.88
C VAL A 136 4.56 7.04 -2.15
N LEU A 137 4.20 6.84 -3.41
CA LEU A 137 3.11 5.97 -3.85
C LEU A 137 3.25 4.56 -3.27
N ASP A 138 4.44 3.97 -3.40
CA ASP A 138 4.73 2.63 -2.89
C ASP A 138 4.48 2.56 -1.37
N LYS A 139 4.98 3.53 -0.60
CA LYS A 139 4.75 3.62 0.84
C LYS A 139 3.28 3.79 1.20
N VAL A 140 2.54 4.61 0.45
CA VAL A 140 1.10 4.81 0.66
C VAL A 140 0.31 3.54 0.33
N LEU A 141 0.65 2.83 -0.74
CA LEU A 141 0.00 1.57 -1.10
C LEU A 141 0.23 0.48 -0.05
N LEU A 142 1.43 0.39 0.48
CA LEU A 142 1.80 -0.59 1.52
C LEU A 142 1.36 -0.17 2.94
N PHE A 143 0.95 1.09 3.13
CA PHE A 143 0.58 1.59 4.45
C PHE A 143 -0.63 0.83 5.03
N GLY A 144 -0.43 0.16 6.17
CA GLY A 144 -1.47 -0.59 6.88
C GLY A 144 -1.79 -1.98 6.29
N THR A 145 -1.12 -2.42 5.22
CA THR A 145 -1.21 -3.80 4.71
C THR A 145 -0.19 -4.72 5.37
N THR A 146 0.93 -4.15 5.82
CA THR A 146 1.96 -4.91 6.53
C THR A 146 1.39 -5.55 7.80
N ARG A 147 1.68 -6.81 7.98
CA ARG A 147 1.37 -7.60 9.16
C ARG A 147 2.65 -7.89 9.92
N THR A 148 2.49 -8.22 11.18
CA THR A 148 3.60 -8.61 12.04
C THR A 148 3.39 -10.03 12.50
N GLU A 149 4.33 -10.89 12.17
CA GLU A 149 4.46 -12.22 12.76
C GLU A 149 5.15 -12.08 14.11
N VAL A 150 4.57 -12.67 15.13
CA VAL A 150 5.14 -12.71 16.46
C VAL A 150 5.29 -14.16 16.86
N LYS A 151 6.52 -14.55 17.25
CA LYS A 151 6.83 -15.83 17.86
C LYS A 151 7.13 -15.58 19.33
N ILE A 152 6.46 -16.30 20.21
CA ILE A 152 6.64 -16.17 21.65
C ILE A 152 7.04 -17.53 22.20
N ILE A 153 8.15 -17.56 22.94
CA ILE A 153 8.63 -18.73 23.67
C ILE A 153 8.50 -18.42 25.16
N SER A 154 7.73 -19.21 25.87
CA SER A 154 7.44 -19.00 27.29
C SER A 154 7.06 -20.30 27.97
N GLN A 155 7.36 -20.43 29.24
CA GLN A 155 6.87 -21.52 30.09
C GLN A 155 5.36 -21.39 30.39
N HIS A 156 4.79 -20.18 30.22
CA HIS A 156 3.36 -19.88 30.37
C HIS A 156 2.67 -19.76 29.00
N ALA A 157 3.05 -20.59 28.03
CA ALA A 157 2.55 -20.52 26.65
C ALA A 157 1.02 -20.67 26.57
N ASP A 158 0.42 -21.55 27.37
CA ASP A 158 -1.04 -21.74 27.36
C ASP A 158 -1.81 -20.52 27.83
N ASP A 159 -1.34 -19.85 28.89
CA ASP A 159 -1.97 -18.63 29.42
C ASP A 159 -1.86 -17.48 28.42
N ILE A 160 -0.69 -17.34 27.78
CA ILE A 160 -0.47 -16.32 26.75
C ILE A 160 -1.36 -16.60 25.52
N ARG A 161 -1.49 -17.88 25.10
CA ARG A 161 -2.37 -18.28 24.00
C ARG A 161 -3.81 -17.90 24.26
N GLU A 162 -4.33 -18.23 25.46
CA GLU A 162 -5.70 -17.90 25.84
C GLU A 162 -5.94 -16.38 25.90
N ALA A 163 -4.98 -15.64 26.41
CA ALA A 163 -5.04 -14.19 26.48
C ALA A 163 -5.01 -13.54 25.09
N ILE A 164 -4.21 -14.06 24.13
CA ILE A 164 -4.21 -13.59 22.75
C ILE A 164 -5.57 -13.84 22.10
N PHE A 165 -6.13 -15.02 22.30
CA PHE A 165 -7.42 -15.37 21.73
C PHE A 165 -8.55 -14.51 22.28
N THR A 166 -8.61 -14.34 23.59
CA THR A 166 -9.71 -13.64 24.27
C THR A 166 -9.63 -12.12 24.15
N GLN A 167 -8.43 -11.52 24.24
CA GLN A 167 -8.27 -10.07 24.30
C GLN A 167 -7.92 -9.42 22.95
N LEU A 168 -7.29 -10.17 22.03
CA LEU A 168 -6.87 -9.65 20.72
C LEU A 168 -7.70 -10.21 19.56
N ASP A 169 -8.50 -11.27 19.83
CA ASP A 169 -9.27 -12.00 18.82
C ASP A 169 -8.39 -12.40 17.62
N ARG A 170 -7.22 -13.02 17.91
CA ARG A 170 -6.27 -13.48 16.92
C ARG A 170 -5.97 -14.96 17.08
N GLY A 171 -5.78 -15.61 15.92
CA GLY A 171 -5.36 -17.02 15.88
C GLY A 171 -3.93 -17.16 16.39
N VAL A 172 -3.69 -18.28 17.07
CA VAL A 172 -2.37 -18.67 17.53
C VAL A 172 -2.11 -20.10 17.07
N THR A 173 -0.95 -20.33 16.46
CA THR A 173 -0.47 -21.67 16.15
C THR A 173 0.60 -22.05 17.15
N VAL A 174 0.48 -23.21 17.76
CA VAL A 174 1.47 -23.74 18.69
C VAL A 174 2.41 -24.65 17.90
N LEU A 175 3.70 -24.33 17.93
CA LEU A 175 4.75 -25.18 17.39
C LEU A 175 5.48 -25.84 18.56
N HIS A 176 5.64 -27.14 18.52
CA HIS A 176 6.38 -27.89 19.52
C HIS A 176 7.83 -28.00 19.09
N GLY A 177 8.73 -27.67 19.98
CA GLY A 177 10.18 -27.72 19.77
C GLY A 177 10.90 -28.23 20.98
N GLU A 178 12.20 -28.21 20.92
CA GLU A 178 13.11 -28.57 22.01
C GLU A 178 14.15 -27.45 22.16
N GLY A 179 14.39 -27.04 23.39
CA GLY A 179 15.42 -26.06 23.72
C GLY A 179 16.80 -26.59 23.32
N GLY A 180 17.51 -25.87 22.44
CA GLY A 180 18.79 -26.34 21.93
C GLY A 180 19.90 -26.49 22.99
N TYR A 181 19.77 -25.87 24.15
CA TYR A 181 20.70 -25.99 25.26
C TYR A 181 20.16 -26.85 26.40
N SER A 182 18.88 -26.68 26.76
CA SER A 182 18.24 -27.39 27.88
C SER A 182 17.79 -28.80 27.51
N HIS A 183 17.57 -29.07 26.21
CA HIS A 183 16.92 -30.29 25.72
C HIS A 183 15.53 -30.52 26.32
N GLU A 184 14.91 -29.48 26.86
CA GLU A 184 13.56 -29.55 27.39
C GLU A 184 12.54 -29.25 26.30
N PRO A 185 11.33 -29.87 26.34
CA PRO A 185 10.25 -29.54 25.42
C PRO A 185 9.81 -28.08 25.61
N GLU A 186 9.76 -27.33 24.50
CA GLU A 186 9.32 -25.94 24.46
C GLU A 186 8.16 -25.75 23.50
N GLN A 187 7.29 -24.80 23.81
CA GLN A 187 6.21 -24.36 22.93
C GLN A 187 6.49 -22.99 22.39
N VAL A 188 6.43 -22.85 21.05
CA VAL A 188 6.53 -21.58 20.36
C VAL A 188 5.15 -21.18 19.89
N LEU A 189 4.61 -20.08 20.41
CA LEU A 189 3.37 -19.50 19.94
C LEU A 189 3.65 -18.62 18.73
N LEU A 190 3.03 -18.92 17.61
CA LEU A 190 3.09 -18.12 16.38
C LEU A 190 1.76 -17.43 16.19
N SER A 191 1.76 -16.10 16.16
CA SER A 191 0.57 -15.30 15.89
C SER A 191 0.86 -14.19 14.90
N ILE A 192 -0.12 -13.86 14.08
CA ILE A 192 -0.03 -12.76 13.12
C ILE A 192 -0.99 -11.67 13.54
N VAL A 193 -0.43 -10.50 13.81
CA VAL A 193 -1.16 -9.34 14.31
C VAL A 193 -0.96 -8.14 13.39
N SER A 194 -1.81 -7.14 13.53
CA SER A 194 -1.57 -5.83 12.90
C SER A 194 -0.53 -5.04 13.70
N ASN A 195 0.19 -4.13 13.03
CA ASN A 195 1.17 -3.26 13.71
C ASN A 195 0.55 -2.47 14.87
N ARG A 196 -0.78 -2.19 14.81
CA ARG A 196 -1.52 -1.51 15.89
C ARG A 196 -1.77 -2.40 17.11
N GLN A 197 -1.84 -3.71 16.90
CA GLN A 197 -2.08 -4.68 17.98
C GLN A 197 -0.78 -5.15 18.65
N LEU A 198 0.36 -5.00 17.97
CA LEU A 198 1.66 -5.43 18.49
C LEU A 198 1.97 -4.90 19.89
N PRO A 199 1.85 -3.58 20.20
CA PRO A 199 2.15 -3.06 21.53
C PRO A 199 1.23 -3.64 22.62
N LYS A 200 -0.01 -3.98 22.26
CA LYS A 200 -0.94 -4.62 23.19
C LYS A 200 -0.55 -6.08 23.45
N LEU A 201 -0.12 -6.79 22.39
CA LEU A 201 0.36 -8.16 22.51
C LEU A 201 1.61 -8.24 23.40
N GLU A 202 2.59 -7.35 23.17
CA GLU A 202 3.82 -7.28 23.97
C GLU A 202 3.53 -7.07 25.46
N LYS A 203 2.67 -6.08 25.77
CA LYS A 203 2.26 -5.82 27.16
C LYS A 203 1.56 -7.01 27.80
N LEU A 204 0.72 -7.70 27.05
CA LEU A 204 -0.03 -8.85 27.51
C LEU A 204 0.90 -10.04 27.78
N ALA A 205 1.82 -10.35 26.88
CA ALA A 205 2.78 -11.43 27.04
C ALA A 205 3.71 -11.18 28.24
N HIS A 206 4.29 -9.98 28.36
CA HIS A 206 5.15 -9.62 29.49
C HIS A 206 4.42 -9.47 30.83
N ALA A 207 3.11 -9.23 30.83
CA ALA A 207 2.32 -9.22 32.07
C ALA A 207 2.10 -10.62 32.63
N ILE A 208 2.05 -11.65 31.75
CA ILE A 208 1.90 -13.06 32.13
C ILE A 208 3.27 -13.66 32.45
N ASP A 209 4.23 -13.44 31.56
CA ASP A 209 5.61 -13.92 31.73
C ASP A 209 6.60 -12.79 31.38
N PRO A 210 7.16 -12.11 32.40
CA PRO A 210 8.16 -11.05 32.19
C PRO A 210 9.44 -11.54 31.51
N THR A 211 9.71 -12.84 31.52
CA THR A 211 10.90 -13.47 30.96
C THR A 211 10.68 -14.08 29.58
N CYS A 212 9.48 -13.99 29.04
CA CYS A 212 9.16 -14.55 27.72
C CYS A 212 10.08 -14.00 26.64
N PHE A 213 10.52 -14.88 25.74
CA PHE A 213 11.32 -14.50 24.59
C PHE A 213 10.41 -14.27 23.39
N MET A 214 10.48 -13.08 22.80
CA MET A 214 9.62 -12.67 21.71
C MET A 214 10.44 -12.29 20.48
N ILE A 215 10.08 -12.87 19.32
CA ILE A 215 10.62 -12.52 18.02
C ILE A 215 9.52 -11.83 17.22
N VAL A 216 9.82 -10.65 16.70
CA VAL A 216 8.91 -9.84 15.89
C VAL A 216 9.47 -9.71 14.50
N SER A 217 8.70 -10.17 13.49
CA SER A 217 9.07 -10.12 12.08
C SER A 217 7.99 -9.44 11.26
N HIS A 218 8.38 -8.58 10.32
CA HIS A 218 7.43 -7.99 9.38
C HIS A 218 7.14 -8.94 8.23
N VAL A 219 5.85 -9.17 7.99
CA VAL A 219 5.37 -10.02 6.90
C VAL A 219 4.76 -9.15 5.82
N THR A 220 5.24 -9.30 4.60
CA THR A 220 4.76 -8.52 3.44
C THR A 220 3.38 -8.94 2.99
N GLU A 221 3.07 -10.24 3.08
CA GLU A 221 1.77 -10.77 2.65
C GLU A 221 1.33 -11.92 3.56
N VAL A 222 0.06 -11.89 3.92
CA VAL A 222 -0.61 -12.96 4.66
C VAL A 222 -1.93 -13.25 3.98
N SER A 223 -2.10 -14.49 3.52
CA SER A 223 -3.32 -14.97 2.87
C SER A 223 -3.96 -16.08 3.70
N GLY A 224 -5.28 -16.06 3.82
CA GLY A 224 -6.03 -17.08 4.54
C GLY A 224 -7.19 -16.52 5.37
N ARG A 225 -7.81 -17.40 6.18
CA ARG A 225 -8.95 -17.04 7.03
C ARG A 225 -8.57 -16.01 8.09
N GLY A 226 -9.40 -14.95 8.21
CA GLY A 226 -9.16 -13.84 9.11
C GLY A 226 -8.23 -12.75 8.56
N PHE A 227 -7.71 -12.90 7.32
CA PHE A 227 -6.87 -11.92 6.62
C PHE A 227 -7.41 -11.58 5.23
N SER A 228 -7.37 -12.52 4.29
CA SER A 228 -7.92 -12.36 2.93
C SER A 228 -9.30 -13.03 2.75
N LEU A 229 -9.68 -13.92 3.65
CA LEU A 229 -10.98 -14.60 3.71
C LEU A 229 -11.72 -14.21 4.99
N GLU A 230 -13.06 -14.26 4.95
CA GLU A 230 -13.88 -13.98 6.14
C GLU A 230 -13.59 -14.97 7.28
N LYS A 231 -13.74 -14.47 8.52
CA LYS A 231 -13.55 -15.23 9.75
C LYS A 231 -14.78 -16.12 9.99
N ASP A 232 -14.82 -17.28 9.37
CA ASP A 232 -15.80 -18.32 9.74
C ASP A 232 -15.11 -19.36 10.62
N TYR A 233 -15.12 -19.11 11.91
CA TYR A 233 -14.83 -20.11 12.93
C TYR A 233 -16.15 -20.78 13.33
N GLN A 234 -16.79 -21.52 12.46
CA GLN A 234 -17.73 -22.51 12.92
C GLN A 234 -16.88 -23.64 13.57
N ALA A 235 -16.90 -23.68 14.88
CA ALA A 235 -16.44 -24.83 15.62
C ALA A 235 -17.30 -26.01 15.18
N GLU A 236 -16.80 -26.85 14.29
CA GLU A 236 -17.31 -28.20 14.15
C GLU A 236 -17.08 -28.87 15.51
N LYS A 237 -18.20 -29.12 16.21
CA LYS A 237 -18.31 -29.97 17.38
C LYS A 237 -18.14 -31.43 16.98
#